data_85f13d6b0d1d97051a2fb0f342c2625d
#
_entry.id   85f13d6b0d1d97051a2fb0f342c2625d
#
_cell.length_a   1.000
_cell.length_b   1.000
_cell.length_c   1.000
_cell.angle_alpha   90.00
_cell.angle_beta   90.00
_cell.angle_gamma   90.00
#
_symmetry.space_group_name_H-M   'P 1'
#
loop_
_entity.id
_entity.type
_entity.pdbx_description
1 polymer ?
#
loop_
_entity_poly.entity_id
_entity_poly.type
_entity_poly.pdbx_seq_one_letter_code
_entity_poly.pdbx_strand_id
1 'polypeptide(L)'
;PAERALADQFQVSRASVREALRSLELLGIVETRAGGGTFVRQGQPDDLHGPLTGIISRGHTIADVIDVRGLIEPAVAERAARNITAEEIAELREIIAAQERRVAAGEAYAEEDTRFHELIGQASRNELLVTMLGVIWDVLRASREEWLQTQQRAHASLEAHRRIVAALEAGDPAAARDAAADHIHAVGQGILKLIGQKQA
;
A
#
# COMPACT_ATOMS: atom_id res chain seq x y z
N PRO A 1 31.36 -1.11 -12.82
CA PRO A 1 32.40 -2.03 -13.26
C PRO A 1 31.81 -3.33 -13.78
N ALA A 2 32.50 -4.01 -14.74
CA ALA A 2 32.06 -5.31 -15.22
C ALA A 2 32.20 -6.38 -14.14
N GLU A 3 31.36 -7.45 -14.18
CA GLU A 3 31.41 -8.57 -13.22
C GLU A 3 32.82 -9.13 -12.99
N ARG A 4 33.63 -9.18 -14.08
CA ARG A 4 35.01 -9.65 -14.00
C ARG A 4 35.88 -8.73 -13.13
N ALA A 5 35.77 -7.42 -13.33
CA ALA A 5 36.53 -6.45 -12.55
C ALA A 5 36.16 -6.47 -11.06
N LEU A 6 34.88 -6.65 -10.75
CA LEU A 6 34.41 -6.84 -9.38
C LEU A 6 34.93 -8.15 -8.75
N ALA A 7 34.93 -9.25 -9.52
CA ALA A 7 35.47 -10.53 -9.06
C ALA A 7 36.96 -10.43 -8.73
N ASP A 8 37.74 -9.78 -9.60
CA ASP A 8 39.16 -9.53 -9.39
C ASP A 8 39.42 -8.58 -8.20
N GLN A 9 38.60 -7.52 -8.06
CA GLN A 9 38.73 -6.54 -6.95
C GLN A 9 38.42 -7.16 -5.60
N PHE A 10 37.36 -7.98 -5.50
CA PHE A 10 36.92 -8.58 -4.23
C PHE A 10 37.52 -9.97 -3.99
N GLN A 11 38.36 -10.47 -4.89
CA GLN A 11 39.00 -11.80 -4.79
C GLN A 11 38.00 -12.93 -4.58
N VAL A 12 36.88 -12.88 -5.34
CA VAL A 12 35.79 -13.88 -5.31
C VAL A 12 35.51 -14.43 -6.72
N SER A 13 34.71 -15.50 -6.78
CA SER A 13 34.31 -16.06 -8.06
C SER A 13 33.35 -15.12 -8.82
N ARG A 14 33.38 -15.17 -10.17
CA ARG A 14 32.40 -14.44 -11.01
C ARG A 14 30.96 -14.87 -10.69
N ALA A 15 30.76 -16.13 -10.31
CA ALA A 15 29.45 -16.65 -9.91
C ALA A 15 28.97 -15.96 -8.63
N SER A 16 29.83 -15.78 -7.64
CA SER A 16 29.51 -15.06 -6.39
C SER A 16 29.14 -13.58 -6.65
N VAL A 17 29.90 -12.91 -7.54
CA VAL A 17 29.57 -11.53 -7.95
C VAL A 17 28.20 -11.47 -8.62
N ARG A 18 27.91 -12.40 -9.53
CA ARG A 18 26.61 -12.43 -10.23
C ARG A 18 25.45 -12.66 -9.29
N GLU A 19 25.61 -13.56 -8.32
CA GLU A 19 24.61 -13.83 -7.30
C GLU A 19 24.37 -12.60 -6.40
N ALA A 20 25.45 -11.93 -5.98
CA ALA A 20 25.36 -10.70 -5.23
C ALA A 20 24.65 -9.58 -6.02
N LEU A 21 25.01 -9.40 -7.30
CA LEU A 21 24.35 -8.40 -8.17
C LEU A 21 22.87 -8.71 -8.37
N ARG A 22 22.50 -9.99 -8.55
CA ARG A 22 21.09 -10.41 -8.61
C ARG A 22 20.35 -10.10 -7.31
N SER A 23 20.96 -10.34 -6.16
CA SER A 23 20.38 -10.00 -4.87
C SER A 23 20.18 -8.49 -4.73
N LEU A 24 21.16 -7.69 -5.13
CA LEU A 24 21.06 -6.23 -5.13
C LEU A 24 20.02 -5.71 -6.14
N GLU A 25 19.85 -6.39 -7.28
CA GLU A 25 18.81 -6.07 -8.27
C GLU A 25 17.42 -6.41 -7.74
N LEU A 26 17.27 -7.54 -7.05
CA LEU A 26 16.04 -7.90 -6.34
C LEU A 26 15.68 -6.90 -5.25
N LEU A 27 16.68 -6.34 -4.58
CA LEU A 27 16.52 -5.27 -3.58
C LEU A 27 16.35 -3.88 -4.21
N GLY A 28 16.35 -3.76 -5.54
CA GLY A 28 16.19 -2.49 -6.24
C GLY A 28 17.38 -1.52 -6.10
N ILE A 29 18.50 -1.95 -5.50
CA ILE A 29 19.69 -1.14 -5.30
C ILE A 29 20.44 -0.93 -6.62
N VAL A 30 20.41 -1.93 -7.48
CA VAL A 30 21.00 -1.85 -8.82
C VAL A 30 19.96 -2.21 -9.89
N GLU A 31 20.21 -1.80 -11.13
CA GLU A 31 19.45 -2.19 -12.30
C GLU A 31 20.38 -2.73 -13.39
N THR A 32 19.99 -3.79 -14.06
CA THR A 32 20.72 -4.33 -15.20
C THR A 32 20.10 -3.86 -16.51
N ARG A 33 20.88 -3.17 -17.34
CA ARG A 33 20.46 -2.70 -18.66
C ARG A 33 21.01 -3.64 -19.73
N ALA A 34 20.15 -4.12 -20.61
CA ALA A 34 20.55 -5.03 -21.69
C ALA A 34 21.66 -4.38 -22.56
N GLY A 35 22.82 -5.04 -22.63
CA GLY A 35 23.99 -4.52 -23.34
C GLY A 35 24.76 -3.39 -22.64
N GLY A 36 24.25 -2.85 -21.54
CA GLY A 36 24.83 -1.69 -20.83
C GLY A 36 25.52 -2.04 -19.51
N GLY A 37 25.25 -3.20 -18.93
CA GLY A 37 25.78 -3.61 -17.63
C GLY A 37 24.88 -3.28 -16.46
N THR A 38 25.40 -3.39 -15.23
CA THR A 38 24.68 -3.15 -13.99
C THR A 38 25.05 -1.76 -13.43
N PHE A 39 24.02 -0.99 -13.09
CA PHE A 39 24.13 0.38 -12.59
C PHE A 39 23.50 0.49 -11.21
N VAL A 40 24.05 1.32 -10.35
CA VAL A 40 23.39 1.73 -9.10
C VAL A 40 22.20 2.60 -9.48
N ARG A 41 21.01 2.28 -8.96
CA ARG A 41 19.84 3.14 -9.16
C ARG A 41 20.08 4.49 -8.51
N GLN A 42 19.79 5.55 -9.24
CA GLN A 42 19.74 6.90 -8.69
C GLN A 42 18.38 7.04 -7.98
N GLY A 43 18.36 6.79 -6.70
CA GLY A 43 17.22 6.94 -5.80
C GLY A 43 17.73 6.91 -4.37
N GLN A 44 16.92 7.38 -3.43
CA GLN A 44 17.28 7.26 -2.02
C GLN A 44 17.44 5.77 -1.66
N PRO A 45 18.41 5.40 -0.80
CA PRO A 45 18.56 4.02 -0.31
C PRO A 45 17.30 3.47 0.40
N ASP A 46 16.34 4.36 0.67
CA ASP A 46 15.10 4.07 1.39
C ASP A 46 13.97 3.56 0.49
N ASP A 47 14.17 3.42 -0.83
CA ASP A 47 13.13 2.89 -1.72
C ASP A 47 13.08 1.34 -1.66
N LEU A 48 12.72 0.84 -0.49
CA LEU A 48 12.40 -0.58 -0.26
C LEU A 48 11.07 -0.99 -0.92
N HIS A 49 10.31 -0.02 -1.44
CA HIS A 49 8.98 -0.23 -1.98
C HIS A 49 8.96 -1.24 -3.12
N GLY A 50 9.77 -1.04 -4.15
CA GLY A 50 9.83 -1.95 -5.30
C GLY A 50 10.26 -3.38 -4.95
N PRO A 51 11.35 -3.57 -4.19
CA PRO A 51 11.76 -4.89 -3.72
C PRO A 51 10.72 -5.60 -2.85
N LEU A 52 10.10 -4.90 -1.91
CA LEU A 52 9.07 -5.48 -1.04
C LEU A 52 7.82 -5.86 -1.83
N THR A 53 7.36 -5.02 -2.77
CA THR A 53 6.26 -5.35 -3.68
C THR A 53 6.56 -6.64 -4.45
N GLY A 54 7.78 -6.79 -4.97
CA GLY A 54 8.21 -8.00 -5.68
C GLY A 54 8.26 -9.25 -4.80
N ILE A 55 8.57 -9.12 -3.51
CA ILE A 55 8.58 -10.25 -2.55
C ILE A 55 7.14 -10.63 -2.20
N ILE A 56 6.30 -9.67 -1.85
CA ILE A 56 4.89 -9.91 -1.45
C ILE A 56 4.06 -10.44 -2.62
N SER A 57 4.31 -10.00 -3.85
CA SER A 57 3.61 -10.49 -5.03
C SER A 57 3.97 -11.93 -5.41
N ARG A 58 5.06 -12.49 -4.88
CA ARG A 58 5.53 -13.85 -5.18
C ARG A 58 5.21 -14.80 -4.03
N GLY A 59 4.10 -15.53 -4.16
CA GLY A 59 3.80 -16.66 -3.27
C GLY A 59 2.85 -16.36 -2.11
N HIS A 60 2.30 -15.14 -2.03
CA HIS A 60 1.26 -14.79 -1.08
C HIS A 60 -0.09 -14.67 -1.77
N THR A 61 -1.15 -15.07 -1.09
CA THR A 61 -2.51 -14.92 -1.59
C THR A 61 -3.05 -13.53 -1.27
N ILE A 62 -4.07 -13.10 -2.01
CA ILE A 62 -4.79 -11.85 -1.66
C ILE A 62 -5.38 -11.94 -0.25
N ALA A 63 -5.77 -13.14 0.21
CA ALA A 63 -6.26 -13.37 1.56
C ALA A 63 -5.19 -13.03 2.61
N ASP A 64 -3.94 -13.47 2.42
CA ASP A 64 -2.82 -13.15 3.33
C ASP A 64 -2.59 -11.64 3.41
N VAL A 65 -2.69 -10.94 2.28
CA VAL A 65 -2.52 -9.48 2.22
C VAL A 65 -3.67 -8.76 2.95
N ILE A 66 -4.92 -9.24 2.82
CA ILE A 66 -6.08 -8.72 3.54
C ILE A 66 -5.93 -8.93 5.04
N ASP A 67 -5.44 -10.09 5.48
CA ASP A 67 -5.20 -10.37 6.90
C ASP A 67 -4.16 -9.40 7.48
N VAL A 68 -3.06 -9.14 6.78
CA VAL A 68 -2.05 -8.15 7.20
C VAL A 68 -2.65 -6.76 7.30
N ARG A 69 -3.50 -6.33 6.36
CA ARG A 69 -4.24 -5.06 6.46
C ARG A 69 -5.09 -4.98 7.72
N GLY A 70 -5.82 -6.05 8.01
CA GLY A 70 -6.68 -6.15 9.20
C GLY A 70 -5.91 -6.02 10.53
N LEU A 71 -4.63 -6.38 10.54
CA LEU A 71 -3.76 -6.23 11.70
C LEU A 71 -3.13 -4.83 11.78
N ILE A 72 -2.72 -4.25 10.66
CA ILE A 72 -1.91 -3.02 10.63
C ILE A 72 -2.78 -1.77 10.54
N GLU A 73 -3.74 -1.69 9.62
CA GLU A 73 -4.48 -0.45 9.34
C GLU A 73 -5.31 0.06 10.54
N PRO A 74 -5.97 -0.79 11.35
CA PRO A 74 -6.63 -0.32 12.57
C PRO A 74 -5.65 0.30 13.58
N ALA A 75 -4.47 -0.29 13.76
CA ALA A 75 -3.44 0.26 14.65
C ALA A 75 -2.85 1.57 14.11
N VAL A 76 -2.76 1.71 12.80
CA VAL A 76 -2.35 2.96 12.13
C VAL A 76 -3.39 4.06 12.34
N ALA A 77 -4.68 3.75 12.18
CA ALA A 77 -5.77 4.71 12.42
C ALA A 77 -5.82 5.15 13.89
N GLU A 78 -5.65 4.22 14.84
CA GLU A 78 -5.52 4.52 16.28
C GLU A 78 -4.39 5.51 16.54
N ARG A 79 -3.23 5.30 15.92
CA ARG A 79 -2.08 6.17 16.06
C ARG A 79 -2.29 7.51 15.37
N ALA A 80 -2.91 7.53 14.18
CA ALA A 80 -3.26 8.74 13.46
C ALA A 80 -4.17 9.65 14.30
N ALA A 81 -5.17 9.11 14.99
CA ALA A 81 -6.07 9.88 15.85
C ALA A 81 -5.37 10.69 16.96
N ARG A 82 -4.15 10.26 17.36
CA ARG A 82 -3.34 10.98 18.34
C ARG A 82 -2.48 12.09 17.76
N ASN A 83 -2.25 12.09 16.43
CA ASN A 83 -1.23 12.92 15.80
C ASN A 83 -1.75 13.77 14.63
N ILE A 84 -2.95 13.49 14.14
CA ILE A 84 -3.52 14.15 12.97
C ILE A 84 -3.75 15.64 13.23
N THR A 85 -3.47 16.48 12.24
CA THR A 85 -3.67 17.93 12.33
C THR A 85 -5.04 18.34 11.77
N ALA A 86 -5.46 19.57 12.07
CA ALA A 86 -6.69 20.13 11.54
C ALA A 86 -6.65 20.26 9.99
N GLU A 87 -5.48 20.55 9.44
CA GLU A 87 -5.25 20.64 7.99
C GLU A 87 -5.41 19.27 7.34
N GLU A 88 -4.87 18.22 7.94
CA GLU A 88 -5.00 16.84 7.44
C GLU A 88 -6.45 16.34 7.54
N ILE A 89 -7.20 16.71 8.57
CA ILE A 89 -8.64 16.45 8.65
C ILE A 89 -9.38 17.17 7.52
N ALA A 90 -9.05 18.42 7.24
CA ALA A 90 -9.65 19.15 6.12
C ALA A 90 -9.36 18.48 4.79
N GLU A 91 -8.12 18.02 4.57
CA GLU A 91 -7.75 17.26 3.36
C GLU A 91 -8.50 15.92 3.24
N LEU A 92 -8.66 15.16 4.34
CA LEU A 92 -9.48 13.94 4.34
C LEU A 92 -10.93 14.20 3.94
N ARG A 93 -11.52 15.31 4.39
CA ARG A 93 -12.87 15.72 4.01
C ARG A 93 -12.96 16.08 2.53
N GLU A 94 -11.95 16.75 1.96
CA GLU A 94 -11.90 17.05 0.54
C GLU A 94 -11.80 15.77 -0.31
N ILE A 95 -11.00 14.80 0.13
CA ILE A 95 -10.89 13.49 -0.53
C ILE A 95 -12.25 12.77 -0.52
N ILE A 96 -12.95 12.73 0.62
CA ILE A 96 -14.28 12.13 0.70
C ILE A 96 -15.27 12.85 -0.22
N ALA A 97 -15.26 14.18 -0.26
CA ALA A 97 -16.13 14.94 -1.16
C ALA A 97 -15.80 14.66 -2.64
N ALA A 98 -14.54 14.42 -2.98
CA ALA A 98 -14.15 14.00 -4.33
C ALA A 98 -14.67 12.59 -4.65
N GLN A 99 -14.52 11.64 -3.73
CA GLN A 99 -15.09 10.29 -3.86
C GLN A 99 -16.61 10.33 -4.07
N GLU A 100 -17.33 11.14 -3.29
CA GLU A 100 -18.79 11.32 -3.44
C GLU A 100 -19.19 11.78 -4.83
N ARG A 101 -18.48 12.79 -5.36
CA ARG A 101 -18.75 13.30 -6.72
C ARG A 101 -18.55 12.22 -7.79
N ARG A 102 -17.45 11.45 -7.70
CA ARG A 102 -17.17 10.36 -8.64
C ARG A 102 -18.19 9.22 -8.54
N VAL A 103 -18.53 8.81 -7.31
CA VAL A 103 -19.57 7.80 -7.08
C VAL A 103 -20.92 8.25 -7.65
N ALA A 104 -21.31 9.51 -7.44
CA ALA A 104 -22.54 10.07 -7.99
C ALA A 104 -22.53 10.13 -9.53
N ALA A 105 -21.37 10.35 -10.15
CA ALA A 105 -21.17 10.32 -11.59
C ALA A 105 -21.04 8.91 -12.18
N GLY A 106 -20.95 7.87 -11.34
CA GLY A 106 -20.67 6.49 -11.80
C GLY A 106 -19.23 6.28 -12.27
N GLU A 107 -18.30 7.14 -11.84
CA GLU A 107 -16.89 7.09 -12.19
C GLU A 107 -16.07 6.28 -11.19
N ALA A 108 -14.90 5.78 -11.64
CA ALA A 108 -13.93 5.14 -10.75
C ALA A 108 -13.35 6.15 -9.75
N TYR A 109 -13.16 5.72 -8.49
CA TYR A 109 -12.63 6.55 -7.40
C TYR A 109 -11.49 5.86 -6.62
N ALA A 110 -10.85 4.88 -7.24
CA ALA A 110 -9.76 4.12 -6.62
C ALA A 110 -8.55 4.99 -6.25
N GLU A 111 -8.32 6.08 -6.98
CA GLU A 111 -7.25 7.05 -6.69
C GLU A 111 -7.52 7.80 -5.39
N GLU A 112 -8.72 8.34 -5.23
CA GLU A 112 -9.15 9.02 -4.01
C GLU A 112 -9.18 8.07 -2.80
N ASP A 113 -9.61 6.82 -3.02
CA ASP A 113 -9.59 5.77 -2.00
C ASP A 113 -8.15 5.46 -1.53
N THR A 114 -7.21 5.38 -2.47
CA THR A 114 -5.78 5.19 -2.14
C THR A 114 -5.25 6.39 -1.34
N ARG A 115 -5.48 7.62 -1.82
CA ARG A 115 -5.03 8.84 -1.16
C ARG A 115 -5.58 8.99 0.26
N PHE A 116 -6.83 8.56 0.49
CA PHE A 116 -7.46 8.53 1.81
C PHE A 116 -6.64 7.70 2.80
N HIS A 117 -6.31 6.47 2.43
CA HIS A 117 -5.53 5.57 3.29
C HIS A 117 -4.08 6.03 3.45
N GLU A 118 -3.45 6.58 2.41
CA GLU A 118 -2.11 7.15 2.47
C GLU A 118 -2.03 8.29 3.48
N LEU A 119 -2.99 9.21 3.47
CA LEU A 119 -3.01 10.34 4.39
C LEU A 119 -3.17 9.89 5.85
N ILE A 120 -4.01 8.89 6.11
CA ILE A 120 -4.12 8.28 7.45
C ILE A 120 -2.79 7.63 7.85
N GLY A 121 -2.12 6.94 6.92
CA GLY A 121 -0.79 6.38 7.11
C GLY A 121 0.22 7.46 7.53
N GLN A 122 0.29 8.55 6.80
CA GLN A 122 1.16 9.70 7.08
C GLN A 122 0.85 10.35 8.44
N ALA A 123 -0.43 10.51 8.77
CA ALA A 123 -0.88 11.02 10.06
C ALA A 123 -0.45 10.13 11.24
N SER A 124 -0.13 8.87 11.02
CA SER A 124 0.44 7.98 12.04
C SER A 124 1.82 8.43 12.52
N ARG A 125 2.53 9.30 11.76
CA ARG A 125 3.91 9.75 12.02
C ARG A 125 4.91 8.60 12.16
N ASN A 126 4.77 7.58 11.32
CA ASN A 126 5.70 6.45 11.25
C ASN A 126 5.97 6.08 9.78
N GLU A 127 7.09 6.57 9.25
CA GLU A 127 7.47 6.38 7.84
C GLU A 127 7.61 4.91 7.44
N LEU A 128 8.03 4.03 8.36
CA LEU A 128 8.12 2.61 8.07
C LEU A 128 6.73 1.99 7.86
N LEU A 129 5.72 2.38 8.66
CA LEU A 129 4.34 1.95 8.46
C LEU A 129 3.79 2.46 7.12
N VAL A 130 4.08 3.71 6.75
CA VAL A 130 3.69 4.28 5.44
C VAL A 130 4.29 3.46 4.30
N THR A 131 5.59 3.16 4.36
CA THR A 131 6.26 2.33 3.34
C THR A 131 5.66 0.94 3.24
N MET A 132 5.44 0.26 4.36
CA MET A 132 4.84 -1.08 4.39
C MET A 132 3.42 -1.10 3.83
N LEU A 133 2.60 -0.12 4.20
CA LEU A 133 1.23 0.01 3.69
C LEU A 133 1.21 0.34 2.20
N GLY A 134 2.10 1.19 1.71
CA GLY A 134 2.23 1.51 0.29
C GLY A 134 2.44 0.26 -0.56
N VAL A 135 3.34 -0.64 -0.13
CA VAL A 135 3.57 -1.94 -0.77
C VAL A 135 2.29 -2.80 -0.80
N ILE A 136 1.58 -2.85 0.32
CA ILE A 136 0.32 -3.61 0.45
C ILE A 136 -0.75 -3.05 -0.49
N TRP A 137 -0.89 -1.73 -0.57
CA TRP A 137 -1.86 -1.08 -1.44
C TRP A 137 -1.55 -1.28 -2.92
N ASP A 138 -0.29 -1.30 -3.32
CA ASP A 138 0.11 -1.59 -4.70
C ASP A 138 -0.24 -3.02 -5.12
N VAL A 139 -0.01 -3.99 -4.24
CA VAL A 139 -0.36 -5.40 -4.50
C VAL A 139 -1.88 -5.56 -4.69
N LEU A 140 -2.68 -4.79 -3.96
CA LEU A 140 -4.14 -4.87 -4.02
C LEU A 140 -4.78 -3.95 -5.06
N ARG A 141 -4.02 -3.10 -5.74
CA ARG A 141 -4.56 -2.08 -6.66
C ARG A 141 -5.56 -2.64 -7.66
N ALA A 142 -5.17 -3.66 -8.42
CA ALA A 142 -6.04 -4.28 -9.42
C ALA A 142 -7.32 -4.89 -8.81
N SER A 143 -7.20 -5.52 -7.64
CA SER A 143 -8.33 -6.11 -6.93
C SER A 143 -9.28 -5.05 -6.36
N ARG A 144 -8.74 -3.92 -5.92
CA ARG A 144 -9.53 -2.77 -5.43
C ARG A 144 -10.31 -2.12 -6.56
N GLU A 145 -9.68 -1.84 -7.70
CA GLU A 145 -10.35 -1.27 -8.87
C GLU A 145 -11.55 -2.11 -9.27
N GLU A 146 -11.40 -3.42 -9.32
CA GLU A 146 -12.51 -4.31 -9.65
C GLU A 146 -13.58 -4.38 -8.55
N TRP A 147 -13.17 -4.39 -7.27
CA TRP A 147 -14.10 -4.48 -6.15
C TRP A 147 -14.94 -3.23 -5.97
N LEU A 148 -14.38 -2.05 -6.22
CA LEU A 148 -15.05 -0.76 -6.07
C LEU A 148 -16.05 -0.42 -7.20
N GLN A 149 -16.16 -1.25 -8.24
CA GLN A 149 -17.00 -0.98 -9.42
C GLN A 149 -18.51 -1.00 -9.18
N THR A 150 -19.01 -1.54 -8.05
CA THR A 150 -20.44 -1.54 -7.77
C THR A 150 -20.85 -0.35 -6.92
N GLN A 151 -21.93 0.36 -7.29
CA GLN A 151 -22.45 1.50 -6.54
C GLN A 151 -22.71 1.18 -5.05
N GLN A 152 -23.27 0.00 -4.76
CA GLN A 152 -23.55 -0.39 -3.38
C GLN A 152 -22.28 -0.45 -2.52
N ARG A 153 -21.18 -0.96 -3.07
CA ARG A 153 -19.89 -1.04 -2.37
C ARG A 153 -19.23 0.32 -2.24
N ALA A 154 -19.37 1.15 -3.27
CA ALA A 154 -18.90 2.52 -3.27
C ALA A 154 -19.53 3.33 -2.12
N HIS A 155 -20.85 3.25 -1.96
CA HIS A 155 -21.56 3.92 -0.87
C HIS A 155 -21.16 3.34 0.50
N ALA A 156 -20.99 2.03 0.64
CA ALA A 156 -20.56 1.41 1.89
C ALA A 156 -19.13 1.86 2.27
N SER A 157 -18.22 1.97 1.30
CA SER A 157 -16.85 2.47 1.53
C SER A 157 -16.87 3.93 1.97
N LEU A 158 -17.62 4.79 1.28
CA LEU A 158 -17.79 6.20 1.66
C LEU A 158 -18.29 6.37 3.09
N GLU A 159 -19.31 5.60 3.49
CA GLU A 159 -19.86 5.66 4.84
C GLU A 159 -18.84 5.20 5.89
N ALA A 160 -18.05 4.19 5.58
CA ALA A 160 -16.97 3.75 6.45
C ALA A 160 -15.87 4.82 6.58
N HIS A 161 -15.47 5.47 5.48
CA HIS A 161 -14.49 6.55 5.49
C HIS A 161 -14.97 7.74 6.33
N ARG A 162 -16.25 8.13 6.22
CA ARG A 162 -16.84 9.19 7.07
C ARG A 162 -16.75 8.84 8.55
N ARG A 163 -17.02 7.59 8.95
CA ARG A 163 -16.89 7.14 10.33
C ARG A 163 -15.45 7.22 10.83
N ILE A 164 -14.48 6.81 9.99
CA ILE A 164 -13.07 6.95 10.34
C ILE A 164 -12.70 8.41 10.55
N VAL A 165 -13.06 9.31 9.62
CA VAL A 165 -12.75 10.75 9.75
C VAL A 165 -13.40 11.34 10.97
N ALA A 166 -14.66 10.99 11.30
CA ALA A 166 -15.33 11.47 12.50
C ALA A 166 -14.58 11.06 13.78
N ALA A 167 -14.06 9.84 13.84
CA ALA A 167 -13.27 9.37 14.98
C ALA A 167 -11.90 10.07 15.07
N LEU A 168 -11.23 10.28 13.92
CA LEU A 168 -9.97 11.02 13.85
C LEU A 168 -10.15 12.48 14.30
N GLU A 169 -11.21 13.14 13.85
CA GLU A 169 -11.55 14.51 14.21
C GLU A 169 -11.91 14.66 15.70
N ALA A 170 -12.58 13.67 16.27
CA ALA A 170 -12.87 13.62 17.71
C ALA A 170 -11.62 13.36 18.56
N GLY A 171 -10.47 13.02 17.92
CA GLY A 171 -9.27 12.60 18.63
C GLY A 171 -9.52 11.36 19.48
N ASP A 172 -10.36 10.43 19.02
CA ASP A 172 -10.68 9.17 19.71
C ASP A 172 -9.94 8.00 19.05
N PRO A 173 -8.81 7.55 19.64
CA PRO A 173 -8.01 6.48 19.07
C PRO A 173 -8.72 5.12 19.04
N ALA A 174 -9.58 4.83 20.03
CA ALA A 174 -10.29 3.57 20.09
C ALA A 174 -11.37 3.51 18.98
N ALA A 175 -12.16 4.58 18.83
CA ALA A 175 -13.16 4.69 17.78
C ALA A 175 -12.53 4.66 16.38
N ALA A 176 -11.37 5.31 16.19
CA ALA A 176 -10.65 5.28 14.92
C ALA A 176 -10.16 3.87 14.55
N ARG A 177 -9.64 3.13 15.53
CA ARG A 177 -9.25 1.73 15.39
C ARG A 177 -10.42 0.86 14.99
N ASP A 178 -11.53 0.96 15.72
CA ASP A 178 -12.70 0.11 15.49
C ASP A 178 -13.35 0.42 14.13
N ALA A 179 -13.48 1.71 13.76
CA ALA A 179 -14.00 2.11 12.47
C ALA A 179 -13.12 1.62 11.30
N ALA A 180 -11.80 1.67 11.45
CA ALA A 180 -10.87 1.14 10.45
C ALA A 180 -10.94 -0.38 10.37
N ALA A 181 -11.03 -1.09 11.49
CA ALA A 181 -11.17 -2.55 11.52
C ALA A 181 -12.45 -3.01 10.80
N ASP A 182 -13.59 -2.37 11.08
CA ASP A 182 -14.87 -2.64 10.40
C ASP A 182 -14.77 -2.42 8.89
N HIS A 183 -14.13 -1.31 8.49
CA HIS A 183 -13.91 -1.00 7.08
C HIS A 183 -13.08 -2.07 6.38
N ILE A 184 -11.91 -2.40 6.92
CA ILE A 184 -10.99 -3.39 6.30
C ILE A 184 -11.63 -4.78 6.27
N HIS A 185 -12.35 -5.16 7.33
CA HIS A 185 -13.08 -6.42 7.36
C HIS A 185 -14.14 -6.50 6.25
N ALA A 186 -14.96 -5.45 6.09
CA ALA A 186 -15.99 -5.40 5.05
C ALA A 186 -15.40 -5.46 3.64
N VAL A 187 -14.31 -4.72 3.39
CA VAL A 187 -13.57 -4.75 2.11
C VAL A 187 -13.00 -6.14 1.86
N GLY A 188 -12.36 -6.75 2.86
CA GLY A 188 -11.76 -8.08 2.76
C GLY A 188 -12.79 -9.15 2.40
N GLN A 189 -13.93 -9.18 3.09
CA GLN A 189 -15.03 -10.11 2.80
C GLN A 189 -15.55 -9.94 1.36
N GLY A 190 -15.65 -8.70 0.90
CA GLY A 190 -16.09 -8.39 -0.45
C GLY A 190 -15.13 -8.90 -1.53
N ILE A 191 -13.82 -8.67 -1.35
CA ILE A 191 -12.79 -9.12 -2.28
C ILE A 191 -12.72 -10.65 -2.33
N LEU A 192 -12.70 -11.32 -1.18
CA LEU A 192 -12.65 -12.79 -1.10
C LEU A 192 -13.85 -13.44 -1.77
N LYS A 193 -15.05 -12.86 -1.59
CA LYS A 193 -16.27 -13.34 -2.26
C LYS A 193 -16.17 -13.20 -3.78
N LEU A 194 -15.62 -12.11 -4.28
CA LEU A 194 -15.43 -11.88 -5.71
C LEU A 194 -14.46 -12.89 -6.33
N ILE A 195 -13.35 -13.19 -5.64
CA ILE A 195 -12.35 -14.17 -6.09
C ILE A 195 -12.96 -15.57 -6.11
N GLY A 196 -13.70 -15.96 -5.08
CA GLY A 196 -14.37 -17.27 -5.02
C GLY A 196 -15.40 -17.47 -6.14
N GLN A 197 -16.09 -16.41 -6.57
CA GLN A 197 -17.05 -16.46 -7.68
C GLN A 197 -16.40 -16.61 -9.06
N LYS A 198 -15.13 -16.21 -9.23
CA LYS A 198 -14.39 -16.36 -10.49
C LYS A 198 -13.74 -17.73 -10.67
N GLN A 199 -13.62 -18.50 -9.59
CA GLN A 199 -13.02 -19.84 -9.61
C GLN A 199 -14.05 -20.96 -9.69
N ALA A 200 -15.34 -20.63 -9.55
CA ALA A 200 -16.49 -21.54 -9.68
C ALA A 200 -17.11 -21.46 -11.08
#